data_e9b5c278113557fbd97da90b3b294c81
#
_entry.id   e9b5c278113557fbd97da90b3b294c81
#
_cell.length_a   1.000
_cell.length_b   1.000
_cell.length_c   1.000
_cell.angle_alpha   90.00
_cell.angle_beta   90.00
_cell.angle_gamma   90.00
#
_symmetry.space_group_name_H-M   'P 1'
#
loop_
_entity.id
_entity.type
_entity.pdbx_description
1 polymer ?
#
loop_
_entity_poly.entity_id
_entity_poly.type
_entity_poly.pdbx_seq_one_letter_code
_entity_poly.pdbx_strand_id
1 'polypeptide(L)'
;MTDARHQGGGAAGTDGDGAAHPWLPAGKAAPPGGPGTGSDSDRADGSDRPAGLRPAGPGAGHATAAGSAQAPASTAVVVEEAPPSAGTGAAAAEQPAPASPAPAGQEHVPGLGGQWRPVIRASAIGLLLLAVVVLGFVGYLYGLSDVQEARSQAVLYQQLQLELANQVAPLGPNGPNGLNAARGPTPPGSPIAILNIPRIGIRDMVVVQGTNPQNLMVGPGHRPDSPLPGQPGVVQIYGRRATFGAPFGRLSELRPGDIITAITGQGTSTYKVAAAAFSDEIIKDPAPGRMLLLTASSDAVPSYYYQVDADLTSSVRPSPGVATSIYSSQLPLANDTTNLAMAMVWSLALALIAAIGTVAAARWSPWAAYLAMVPLAIAVLWNLYENLAALLPNLY
;
A
#
# COMPACT_ATOMS: atom_id res chain seq x y z
N MET A 1 6.47 -65.01 -40.83
CA MET A 1 6.42 -64.59 -42.25
C MET A 1 6.79 -63.13 -42.26
N THR A 2 8.06 -62.92 -42.56
CA THR A 2 8.65 -62.03 -43.54
C THR A 2 8.67 -60.54 -43.06
N ASP A 3 9.72 -60.04 -42.58
CA ASP A 3 11.08 -59.74 -43.09
C ASP A 3 11.14 -58.40 -43.84
N ALA A 4 12.15 -57.67 -43.50
CA ALA A 4 13.11 -56.80 -44.18
C ALA A 4 13.02 -55.28 -43.85
N ARG A 5 13.97 -54.72 -43.11
CA ARG A 5 15.29 -54.15 -43.49
C ARG A 5 15.24 -53.05 -44.55
N HIS A 6 15.73 -51.88 -44.18
CA HIS A 6 16.91 -51.17 -44.76
C HIS A 6 17.01 -49.75 -44.10
N GLN A 7 18.04 -49.42 -43.39
CA GLN A 7 19.42 -49.00 -43.71
C GLN A 7 19.53 -47.71 -44.53
N GLY A 8 20.30 -46.81 -43.93
CA GLY A 8 21.12 -45.79 -44.57
C GLY A 8 20.62 -44.37 -44.25
N GLY A 9 21.31 -43.49 -43.64
CA GLY A 9 22.71 -43.18 -43.65
C GLY A 9 22.88 -41.74 -44.04
N GLY A 10 23.69 -40.99 -43.31
CA GLY A 10 24.43 -39.82 -43.85
C GLY A 10 23.93 -38.47 -43.35
N ALA A 11 24.57 -37.94 -42.35
CA ALA A 11 25.66 -36.96 -42.38
C ALA A 11 25.27 -35.49 -42.63
N ALA A 12 25.67 -34.70 -41.64
CA ALA A 12 26.33 -33.38 -41.76
C ALA A 12 25.51 -32.12 -41.95
N GLY A 13 25.64 -31.25 -41.00
CA GLY A 13 26.14 -29.90 -41.29
C GLY A 13 25.24 -28.78 -41.00
N THR A 14 25.71 -28.06 -40.05
CA THR A 14 26.04 -26.62 -40.04
C THR A 14 24.96 -25.64 -39.67
N ASP A 15 25.40 -24.86 -38.71
CA ASP A 15 25.22 -23.42 -38.52
C ASP A 15 23.79 -22.98 -38.13
N GLY A 16 23.56 -22.53 -36.92
CA GLY A 16 24.12 -21.30 -36.38
C GLY A 16 23.23 -20.14 -36.73
N ASP A 17 22.29 -19.80 -35.89
CA ASP A 17 21.86 -18.40 -35.80
C ASP A 17 21.48 -18.10 -34.35
N GLY A 18 22.40 -17.43 -33.67
CA GLY A 18 22.21 -16.82 -32.38
C GLY A 18 21.35 -15.57 -32.56
N ALA A 19 20.14 -15.64 -32.13
CA ALA A 19 19.32 -14.45 -31.91
C ALA A 19 19.90 -13.69 -30.70
N ALA A 20 20.61 -12.62 -30.98
CA ALA A 20 21.11 -11.68 -29.99
C ALA A 20 19.99 -10.96 -29.29
N HIS A 21 19.96 -11.07 -27.99
CA HIS A 21 19.12 -10.24 -27.12
C HIS A 21 19.72 -8.83 -27.03
N PRO A 22 18.97 -7.74 -27.27
CA PRO A 22 19.49 -6.37 -27.37
C PRO A 22 19.46 -5.59 -26.05
N TRP A 23 19.92 -6.16 -24.93
CA TRP A 23 20.02 -5.39 -23.67
C TRP A 23 21.14 -5.92 -22.78
N LEU A 24 22.39 -5.69 -23.18
CA LEU A 24 23.56 -5.76 -22.29
C LEU A 24 24.49 -4.58 -22.63
N PRO A 25 24.71 -3.65 -21.71
CA PRO A 25 25.78 -2.68 -21.88
C PRO A 25 27.16 -3.33 -21.64
N ALA A 26 28.08 -2.99 -22.53
CA ALA A 26 29.44 -3.49 -22.56
C ALA A 26 30.22 -3.19 -21.29
N GLY A 27 30.87 -4.22 -20.75
CA GLY A 27 31.78 -4.15 -19.63
C GLY A 27 33.04 -3.35 -19.96
N LYS A 28 33.40 -2.44 -19.05
CA LYS A 28 34.67 -1.75 -19.02
C LYS A 28 35.74 -2.67 -18.42
N ALA A 29 36.80 -2.89 -19.19
CA ALA A 29 37.98 -3.65 -18.80
C ALA A 29 38.74 -2.97 -17.66
N ALA A 30 39.22 -3.77 -16.70
CA ALA A 30 40.15 -3.36 -15.65
C ALA A 30 41.60 -3.43 -16.16
N PRO A 31 42.49 -2.53 -15.72
CA PRO A 31 43.92 -2.61 -16.03
C PRO A 31 44.65 -3.53 -15.06
N PRO A 32 45.83 -4.10 -15.48
CA PRO A 32 46.55 -5.14 -14.73
C PRO A 32 47.43 -4.56 -13.61
N GLY A 33 47.56 -5.34 -12.56
CA GLY A 33 48.39 -5.06 -11.42
C GLY A 33 49.89 -5.22 -11.66
N GLY A 34 50.69 -4.52 -10.87
CA GLY A 34 52.09 -4.71 -10.68
C GLY A 34 52.45 -4.68 -9.19
N PRO A 35 53.55 -5.38 -8.79
CA PRO A 35 53.82 -5.75 -7.40
C PRO A 35 54.83 -4.82 -6.70
N GLY A 36 54.81 -4.77 -5.38
CA GLY A 36 55.86 -4.11 -4.58
C GLY A 36 55.57 -4.26 -3.09
N THR A 37 56.09 -5.22 -2.44
CA THR A 37 57.24 -5.35 -1.52
C THR A 37 57.39 -4.27 -0.45
N GLY A 38 57.53 -4.78 0.80
CA GLY A 38 58.41 -4.27 1.83
C GLY A 38 57.76 -3.65 3.04
N SER A 39 57.70 -4.40 4.12
CA SER A 39 58.57 -4.39 5.33
C SER A 39 58.49 -3.06 6.12
N ASP A 40 58.17 -3.16 7.29
CA ASP A 40 58.83 -3.32 8.57
C ASP A 40 58.47 -2.26 9.60
N SER A 41 58.18 -2.77 10.75
CA SER A 41 58.62 -2.41 12.11
C SER A 41 58.29 -1.04 12.71
N ASP A 42 57.84 -1.18 13.86
CA ASP A 42 58.28 -0.77 15.19
C ASP A 42 57.39 0.24 15.92
N ARG A 43 56.87 -0.27 17.00
CA ARG A 43 57.11 0.02 18.42
C ARG A 43 56.62 1.33 19.02
N ALA A 44 55.92 1.07 20.07
CA ALA A 44 55.99 1.61 21.45
C ALA A 44 55.23 2.89 21.78
N ASP A 45 54.31 2.69 22.69
CA ASP A 45 54.38 3.09 24.11
C ASP A 45 53.92 4.52 24.44
N GLY A 46 53.13 4.62 25.50
CA GLY A 46 52.91 5.88 26.22
C GLY A 46 51.47 6.16 26.65
N SER A 47 51.11 5.46 27.71
CA SER A 47 50.45 5.97 28.92
C SER A 47 50.10 7.47 28.92
N ASP A 48 48.85 7.83 29.24
CA ASP A 48 48.49 8.51 30.50
C ASP A 48 46.99 8.79 30.59
N ARG A 49 46.42 8.31 31.67
CA ARG A 49 45.25 8.87 32.31
C ARG A 49 45.72 9.90 33.34
N PRO A 50 44.94 10.92 33.78
CA PRO A 50 43.88 10.66 34.73
C PRO A 50 42.64 11.58 34.62
N ALA A 51 41.53 11.05 35.03
CA ALA A 51 40.68 11.40 36.16
C ALA A 51 40.12 12.84 36.27
N GLY A 52 38.82 12.88 36.45
CA GLY A 52 38.26 13.80 37.44
C GLY A 52 37.01 14.55 37.05
N LEU A 53 35.94 14.18 37.67
CA LEU A 53 34.93 14.95 38.40
C LEU A 53 33.54 15.04 37.81
N ARG A 54 32.65 14.31 38.41
CA ARG A 54 31.26 14.63 38.78
C ARG A 54 31.28 15.49 40.07
N PRO A 55 30.17 16.06 40.61
CA PRO A 55 28.76 16.07 40.24
C PRO A 55 28.07 17.43 40.45
N ALA A 56 26.80 17.55 40.22
CA ALA A 56 25.75 18.11 41.09
C ALA A 56 24.55 18.66 40.29
N GLY A 57 23.35 18.13 40.54
CA GLY A 57 22.11 18.89 40.45
C GLY A 57 21.86 19.50 41.87
N PRO A 58 20.69 19.99 42.24
CA PRO A 58 19.43 20.22 41.51
C PRO A 58 18.93 21.67 41.70
N GLY A 59 17.87 22.09 41.04
CA GLY A 59 17.25 23.37 41.31
C GLY A 59 15.83 23.46 40.79
N ALA A 60 14.91 23.31 41.68
CA ALA A 60 13.51 23.67 41.52
C ALA A 60 13.35 25.19 41.50
N GLY A 61 12.35 25.66 40.75
CA GLY A 61 11.97 27.09 40.80
C GLY A 61 10.68 27.35 40.06
N HIS A 62 9.67 27.50 40.84
CA HIS A 62 8.34 28.04 40.54
C HIS A 62 8.34 29.35 39.74
N ALA A 63 7.29 29.58 38.93
CA ALA A 63 6.28 30.64 39.13
C ALA A 63 5.50 30.89 37.84
N THR A 64 4.24 30.60 37.87
CA THR A 64 3.07 31.44 37.60
C THR A 64 3.31 32.78 36.87
N ALA A 65 2.62 33.00 35.79
CA ALA A 65 1.83 34.20 35.55
C ALA A 65 0.81 33.99 34.40
N ALA A 66 -0.41 34.32 34.75
CA ALA A 66 -1.57 34.46 33.90
C ALA A 66 -1.44 35.71 33.02
N GLY A 67 -1.99 35.67 31.83
CA GLY A 67 -2.14 36.80 30.92
C GLY A 67 -3.30 36.54 29.97
N SER A 68 -4.43 36.90 30.44
CA SER A 68 -5.62 37.56 29.91
C SER A 68 -5.79 37.64 28.40
N ALA A 69 -6.89 37.04 27.99
CA ALA A 69 -7.61 37.25 26.74
C ALA A 69 -8.04 38.71 26.53
N GLN A 70 -7.99 39.13 25.28
CA GLN A 70 -8.71 40.35 24.86
C GLN A 70 -9.29 40.06 23.45
N ALA A 71 -10.61 39.97 23.43
CA ALA A 71 -11.43 39.99 22.21
C ALA A 71 -11.64 41.47 21.82
N PRO A 72 -11.71 41.79 20.53
CA PRO A 72 -12.17 43.12 20.12
C PRO A 72 -13.70 43.16 19.96
N ALA A 73 -14.23 44.26 20.45
CA ALA A 73 -15.61 44.66 20.56
C ALA A 73 -16.31 44.85 19.19
N SER A 74 -17.57 44.48 19.19
CA SER A 74 -18.61 44.80 18.22
C SER A 74 -18.96 46.29 18.26
N THR A 75 -18.90 46.97 17.13
CA THR A 75 -19.36 48.36 16.99
C THR A 75 -20.81 48.34 16.57
N ALA A 76 -21.69 48.72 17.46
CA ALA A 76 -23.11 49.01 17.21
C ALA A 76 -23.24 50.38 16.55
N VAL A 77 -23.94 50.42 15.41
CA VAL A 77 -24.40 51.69 14.77
C VAL A 77 -25.73 52.07 15.35
N VAL A 78 -25.78 53.20 15.96
CA VAL A 78 -26.94 53.90 16.50
C VAL A 78 -27.72 54.51 15.34
N VAL A 79 -29.02 54.21 15.28
CA VAL A 79 -29.99 54.85 14.41
C VAL A 79 -30.54 56.07 15.18
N GLU A 80 -30.30 57.25 14.65
CA GLU A 80 -30.86 58.51 15.14
C GLU A 80 -32.19 58.82 14.44
N GLU A 81 -33.18 59.01 15.29
CA GLU A 81 -34.56 59.36 14.94
C GLU A 81 -34.63 60.90 14.96
N ALA A 82 -35.16 61.52 13.89
CA ALA A 82 -35.43 62.96 13.84
C ALA A 82 -36.94 63.21 13.68
N PRO A 83 -37.45 64.25 14.34
CA PRO A 83 -38.88 64.44 14.58
C PRO A 83 -39.62 65.21 13.47
N PRO A 84 -40.97 65.22 13.52
CA PRO A 84 -41.79 65.77 12.44
C PRO A 84 -41.99 67.28 12.56
N SER A 85 -42.00 68.01 11.45
CA SER A 85 -42.50 69.40 11.41
C SER A 85 -43.69 69.50 10.43
N ALA A 86 -44.75 69.99 11.02
CA ALA A 86 -45.98 70.43 10.37
C ALA A 86 -45.79 71.81 9.72
N GLY A 87 -46.47 72.06 8.63
CA GLY A 87 -46.61 73.41 8.11
C GLY A 87 -47.29 73.49 6.74
N THR A 88 -48.57 73.66 6.82
CA THR A 88 -49.45 74.64 6.11
C THR A 88 -49.37 74.82 4.61
N GLY A 89 -50.53 74.66 4.03
CA GLY A 89 -51.04 74.79 2.72
C GLY A 89 -50.77 76.04 1.91
N ALA A 90 -50.89 75.90 0.62
CA ALA A 90 -51.51 76.89 -0.30
C ALA A 90 -51.91 76.17 -1.61
N ALA A 91 -53.15 76.42 -1.95
CA ALA A 91 -53.79 76.00 -3.23
C ALA A 91 -53.12 76.76 -4.39
N ALA A 92 -52.80 76.08 -5.49
CA ALA A 92 -52.63 76.68 -6.79
C ALA A 92 -52.83 75.65 -7.89
N ALA A 93 -53.90 75.85 -8.64
CA ALA A 93 -54.16 75.68 -10.06
C ALA A 93 -53.64 74.40 -10.74
N GLU A 94 -54.60 73.65 -11.13
CA GLU A 94 -54.58 72.50 -12.05
C GLU A 94 -54.13 72.95 -13.47
N GLN A 95 -53.05 72.37 -13.91
CA GLN A 95 -52.66 72.27 -15.35
C GLN A 95 -52.64 70.80 -15.76
N PRO A 96 -53.27 70.41 -16.88
CA PRO A 96 -53.22 69.01 -17.29
C PRO A 96 -51.85 68.61 -17.72
N ALA A 97 -51.30 67.61 -17.05
CA ALA A 97 -50.05 66.97 -17.40
C ALA A 97 -50.12 66.27 -18.77
N PRO A 98 -49.07 66.31 -19.59
CA PRO A 98 -48.99 65.55 -20.83
C PRO A 98 -48.94 64.08 -20.55
N ALA A 99 -49.70 63.29 -21.31
CA ALA A 99 -49.82 61.85 -21.23
C ALA A 99 -48.43 61.22 -21.25
N SER A 100 -48.09 60.48 -20.18
CA SER A 100 -46.91 59.62 -20.09
C SER A 100 -46.96 58.62 -21.26
N PRO A 101 -45.86 58.40 -21.97
CA PRO A 101 -45.76 57.33 -22.95
C PRO A 101 -45.93 56.00 -22.25
N ALA A 102 -46.77 55.11 -22.80
CA ALA A 102 -46.95 53.74 -22.37
C ALA A 102 -45.57 53.06 -22.19
N PRO A 103 -45.35 52.27 -21.10
CA PRO A 103 -44.09 51.56 -20.96
C PRO A 103 -43.92 50.65 -22.16
N ALA A 104 -42.85 50.90 -22.91
CA ALA A 104 -42.39 50.00 -23.97
C ALA A 104 -42.32 48.60 -23.39
N GLY A 105 -43.01 47.66 -24.03
CA GLY A 105 -43.01 46.25 -23.59
C GLY A 105 -41.57 45.82 -23.39
N GLN A 106 -41.24 45.43 -22.14
CA GLN A 106 -40.01 44.76 -21.85
C GLN A 106 -40.05 43.46 -22.64
N GLU A 107 -39.38 43.43 -23.75
CA GLU A 107 -39.04 42.18 -24.44
C GLU A 107 -38.40 41.29 -23.39
N HIS A 108 -39.14 40.28 -23.01
CA HIS A 108 -38.66 39.22 -22.10
C HIS A 108 -37.61 38.44 -22.86
N VAL A 109 -36.35 38.90 -22.77
CA VAL A 109 -35.20 38.12 -23.22
C VAL A 109 -35.22 36.84 -22.36
N PRO A 110 -35.49 35.68 -22.96
CA PRO A 110 -35.43 34.43 -22.19
C PRO A 110 -34.02 34.27 -21.65
N GLY A 111 -33.90 34.52 -20.37
CA GLY A 111 -32.62 34.44 -19.67
C GLY A 111 -32.08 33.02 -19.82
N LEU A 112 -30.99 32.84 -20.55
CA LEU A 112 -30.23 31.60 -20.72
C LEU A 112 -29.87 30.94 -19.36
N GLY A 113 -30.02 31.66 -18.24
CA GLY A 113 -29.72 31.19 -16.89
C GLY A 113 -30.69 30.13 -16.31
N GLY A 114 -31.92 30.00 -16.82
CA GLY A 114 -32.93 29.10 -16.26
C GLY A 114 -32.71 27.61 -16.61
N GLN A 115 -32.23 27.35 -17.80
CA GLN A 115 -32.08 26.00 -18.34
C GLN A 115 -30.86 25.24 -17.76
N TRP A 116 -29.84 25.96 -17.29
CA TRP A 116 -28.62 25.36 -16.74
C TRP A 116 -28.70 25.01 -15.24
N ARG A 117 -29.64 25.56 -14.52
CA ARG A 117 -29.83 25.31 -13.06
C ARG A 117 -30.01 23.83 -12.72
N PRO A 118 -30.86 23.04 -13.40
CA PRO A 118 -30.97 21.62 -13.11
C PRO A 118 -29.68 20.84 -13.46
N VAL A 119 -29.01 21.22 -14.54
CA VAL A 119 -27.75 20.59 -14.94
C VAL A 119 -26.65 20.87 -13.90
N ILE A 120 -26.51 22.13 -13.46
CA ILE A 120 -25.55 22.51 -12.42
C ILE A 120 -25.85 21.80 -11.09
N ARG A 121 -27.12 21.68 -10.71
CA ARG A 121 -27.47 20.93 -9.49
C ARG A 121 -27.16 19.44 -9.63
N ALA A 122 -27.49 18.82 -10.74
CA ALA A 122 -27.19 17.42 -10.99
C ALA A 122 -25.70 17.14 -11.00
N SER A 123 -24.90 18.00 -11.65
CA SER A 123 -23.43 17.87 -11.66
C SER A 123 -22.82 18.09 -10.26
N ALA A 124 -23.35 19.05 -9.49
CA ALA A 124 -22.88 19.29 -8.12
C ALA A 124 -23.16 18.08 -7.20
N ILE A 125 -24.35 17.48 -7.32
CA ILE A 125 -24.71 16.26 -6.58
C ILE A 125 -23.80 15.10 -7.03
N GLY A 126 -23.57 14.94 -8.33
CA GLY A 126 -22.69 13.91 -8.86
C GLY A 126 -21.25 14.04 -8.34
N LEU A 127 -20.70 15.26 -8.30
CA LEU A 127 -19.38 15.54 -7.74
C LEU A 127 -19.33 15.29 -6.23
N LEU A 128 -20.39 15.66 -5.50
CA LEU A 128 -20.46 15.39 -4.06
C LEU A 128 -20.47 13.88 -3.78
N LEU A 129 -21.26 13.11 -4.52
CA LEU A 129 -21.28 11.65 -4.38
C LEU A 129 -19.93 11.03 -4.73
N LEU A 130 -19.28 11.49 -5.79
CA LEU A 130 -17.94 11.05 -6.14
C LEU A 130 -16.95 11.38 -5.02
N ALA A 131 -17.02 12.58 -4.45
CA ALA A 131 -16.16 12.96 -3.32
C ALA A 131 -16.40 12.05 -2.10
N VAL A 132 -17.65 11.70 -1.79
CA VAL A 132 -17.99 10.75 -0.71
C VAL A 132 -17.41 9.36 -0.99
N VAL A 133 -17.48 8.87 -2.23
CA VAL A 133 -16.91 7.58 -2.61
C VAL A 133 -15.39 7.60 -2.48
N VAL A 134 -14.72 8.65 -2.94
CA VAL A 134 -13.25 8.79 -2.83
C VAL A 134 -12.81 8.92 -1.37
N LEU A 135 -13.46 9.76 -0.57
CA LEU A 135 -13.16 9.89 0.86
C LEU A 135 -13.45 8.60 1.63
N GLY A 136 -14.51 7.90 1.27
CA GLY A 136 -14.84 6.59 1.80
C GLY A 136 -13.77 5.55 1.47
N PHE A 137 -13.21 5.59 0.27
CA PHE A 137 -12.08 4.73 -0.12
C PHE A 137 -10.83 5.01 0.71
N VAL A 138 -10.51 6.28 0.93
CA VAL A 138 -9.39 6.66 1.83
C VAL A 138 -9.65 6.15 3.26
N GLY A 139 -10.86 6.34 3.77
CA GLY A 139 -11.24 5.80 5.08
C GLY A 139 -11.19 4.27 5.16
N TYR A 140 -11.52 3.58 4.06
CA TYR A 140 -11.36 2.14 3.95
C TYR A 140 -9.88 1.74 4.02
N LEU A 141 -8.99 2.38 3.25
CA LEU A 141 -7.56 2.04 3.18
C LEU A 141 -6.82 2.22 4.50
N TYR A 142 -7.15 3.25 5.29
CA TYR A 142 -6.42 3.59 6.52
C TYR A 142 -7.15 3.22 7.82
N GLY A 143 -8.33 2.60 7.74
CA GLY A 143 -9.09 2.23 8.91
C GLY A 143 -9.66 0.82 8.82
N LEU A 144 -10.54 0.57 7.85
CA LEU A 144 -11.22 -0.73 7.75
C LEU A 144 -10.29 -1.85 7.25
N SER A 145 -9.27 -1.52 6.46
CA SER A 145 -8.29 -2.48 5.95
C SER A 145 -7.51 -3.18 7.06
N ASP A 146 -7.22 -2.48 8.16
CA ASP A 146 -6.51 -3.06 9.32
C ASP A 146 -7.33 -4.13 10.01
N VAL A 147 -8.65 -3.92 10.12
CA VAL A 147 -9.57 -4.93 10.69
C VAL A 147 -9.66 -6.15 9.79
N GLN A 148 -9.65 -5.95 8.48
CA GLN A 148 -9.67 -7.02 7.50
C GLN A 148 -8.39 -7.86 7.57
N GLU A 149 -7.24 -7.22 7.61
CA GLU A 149 -5.94 -7.87 7.77
C GLU A 149 -5.89 -8.67 9.06
N ALA A 150 -6.23 -8.07 10.21
CA ALA A 150 -6.22 -8.73 11.51
C ALA A 150 -7.10 -9.99 11.56
N ARG A 151 -8.27 -9.96 10.90
CA ARG A 151 -9.12 -11.16 10.77
C ARG A 151 -8.48 -12.23 9.90
N SER A 152 -7.90 -11.83 8.78
CA SER A 152 -7.20 -12.75 7.87
C SER A 152 -6.01 -13.38 8.57
N GLN A 153 -5.22 -12.61 9.32
CA GLN A 153 -4.10 -13.11 10.11
C GLN A 153 -4.54 -14.12 11.16
N ALA A 154 -5.65 -13.89 11.86
CA ALA A 154 -6.16 -14.84 12.84
C ALA A 154 -6.55 -16.19 12.22
N VAL A 155 -7.19 -16.17 11.04
CA VAL A 155 -7.56 -17.40 10.32
C VAL A 155 -6.32 -18.12 9.79
N LEU A 156 -5.39 -17.38 9.16
CA LEU A 156 -4.14 -17.93 8.62
C LEU A 156 -3.25 -18.53 9.73
N TYR A 157 -3.23 -17.89 10.89
CA TYR A 157 -2.47 -18.38 12.04
C TYR A 157 -3.01 -19.74 12.54
N GLN A 158 -4.33 -19.86 12.70
CA GLN A 158 -4.97 -21.12 13.07
C GLN A 158 -4.71 -22.22 12.00
N GLN A 159 -4.82 -21.87 10.72
CA GLN A 159 -4.55 -22.81 9.64
C GLN A 159 -3.10 -23.30 9.70
N LEU A 160 -2.12 -22.38 9.80
CA LEU A 160 -0.70 -22.75 9.84
C LEU A 160 -0.36 -23.58 11.07
N GLN A 161 -0.95 -23.28 12.25
CA GLN A 161 -0.75 -24.08 13.44
C GLN A 161 -1.23 -25.52 13.24
N LEU A 162 -2.39 -25.73 12.61
CA LEU A 162 -2.90 -27.06 12.30
C LEU A 162 -1.99 -27.78 11.29
N GLU A 163 -1.50 -27.07 10.27
CA GLU A 163 -0.56 -27.64 9.29
C GLU A 163 0.78 -28.04 9.93
N LEU A 164 1.30 -27.21 10.83
CA LEU A 164 2.52 -27.50 11.61
C LEU A 164 2.32 -28.70 12.54
N ALA A 165 1.21 -28.78 13.27
CA ALA A 165 0.88 -29.88 14.16
C ALA A 165 0.75 -31.21 13.42
N ASN A 166 0.17 -31.19 12.22
CA ASN A 166 -0.01 -32.35 11.36
C ASN A 166 1.20 -32.65 10.45
N GLN A 167 2.27 -31.85 10.54
CA GLN A 167 3.48 -31.98 9.72
C GLN A 167 3.22 -31.90 8.20
N VAL A 168 2.19 -31.15 7.80
CA VAL A 168 1.84 -30.92 6.39
C VAL A 168 2.10 -29.48 5.91
N ALA A 169 2.71 -28.67 6.76
CA ALA A 169 3.08 -27.29 6.42
C ALA A 169 4.02 -27.26 5.21
N PRO A 170 3.93 -26.26 4.32
CA PRO A 170 4.77 -26.15 3.14
C PRO A 170 6.26 -26.11 3.48
N LEU A 171 7.07 -26.87 2.77
CA LEU A 171 8.53 -26.88 2.90
C LEU A 171 9.22 -26.13 1.75
N GLY A 172 8.47 -25.66 0.78
CA GLY A 172 8.94 -24.90 -0.37
C GLY A 172 7.79 -24.56 -1.33
N PRO A 173 8.04 -23.79 -2.36
CA PRO A 173 7.03 -23.37 -3.32
C PRO A 173 6.41 -24.54 -4.10
N ASN A 174 7.04 -25.70 -4.09
CA ASN A 174 6.60 -26.91 -4.77
C ASN A 174 5.86 -27.92 -3.86
N GLY A 175 5.36 -27.48 -2.70
CA GLY A 175 4.54 -28.31 -1.81
C GLY A 175 5.25 -28.80 -0.53
N PRO A 176 4.51 -29.51 0.38
CA PRO A 176 4.95 -29.75 1.75
C PRO A 176 6.21 -30.63 1.88
N ASN A 177 6.59 -31.42 0.89
CA ASN A 177 7.69 -32.37 1.04
C ASN A 177 8.71 -32.38 -0.11
N GLY A 178 8.69 -31.40 -1.03
CA GLY A 178 9.63 -31.41 -2.16
C GLY A 178 9.63 -32.71 -2.99
N LEU A 179 9.14 -33.79 -2.40
CA LEU A 179 9.03 -35.14 -2.97
C LEU A 179 7.66 -35.44 -3.57
N ASN A 180 6.65 -34.61 -3.29
CA ASN A 180 5.31 -34.81 -3.80
C ASN A 180 4.99 -33.83 -4.94
N ALA A 181 5.56 -34.09 -6.11
CA ALA A 181 5.11 -33.51 -7.38
C ALA A 181 3.59 -33.68 -7.62
N ALA A 182 2.93 -34.55 -6.85
CA ALA A 182 1.51 -34.81 -6.92
C ALA A 182 0.60 -33.69 -6.34
N ARG A 183 1.13 -32.76 -5.52
CA ARG A 183 0.33 -31.67 -4.93
C ARG A 183 0.51 -30.31 -5.61
N GLY A 184 1.44 -30.19 -6.55
CA GLY A 184 1.71 -28.94 -7.24
C GLY A 184 2.38 -27.88 -6.38
N PRO A 185 2.60 -26.68 -6.92
CA PRO A 185 3.16 -25.56 -6.19
C PRO A 185 2.23 -25.09 -5.07
N THR A 186 2.81 -24.59 -3.98
CA THR A 186 2.04 -23.96 -2.87
C THR A 186 1.16 -22.84 -3.44
N PRO A 187 -0.17 -22.90 -3.25
CA PRO A 187 -1.06 -21.90 -3.83
C PRO A 187 -0.76 -20.49 -3.28
N PRO A 188 -0.94 -19.44 -4.10
CA PRO A 188 -0.87 -18.07 -3.62
C PRO A 188 -1.85 -17.83 -2.45
N GLY A 189 -1.41 -17.07 -1.43
CA GLY A 189 -2.20 -16.79 -0.23
C GLY A 189 -2.13 -17.89 0.84
N SER A 190 -1.51 -19.05 0.58
CA SER A 190 -1.31 -20.08 1.61
C SER A 190 -0.32 -19.62 2.67
N PRO A 191 -0.55 -19.90 3.98
CA PRO A 191 0.39 -19.57 5.03
C PRO A 191 1.63 -20.45 4.93
N ILE A 192 2.82 -19.87 5.12
CA ILE A 192 4.10 -20.59 4.97
C ILE A 192 5.05 -20.43 6.15
N ALA A 193 4.97 -19.33 6.88
CA ALA A 193 5.84 -19.05 8.02
C ALA A 193 5.15 -18.13 9.02
N ILE A 194 5.61 -18.20 10.29
CA ILE A 194 5.28 -17.21 11.31
C ILE A 194 6.53 -16.33 11.52
N LEU A 195 6.36 -15.04 11.42
CA LEU A 195 7.41 -14.04 11.55
C LEU A 195 7.30 -13.30 12.89
N ASN A 196 8.41 -13.20 13.60
CA ASN A 196 8.53 -12.43 14.83
C ASN A 196 9.69 -11.43 14.72
N ILE A 197 9.40 -10.15 14.91
CA ILE A 197 10.38 -9.05 14.91
C ILE A 197 10.07 -8.16 16.11
N PRO A 198 10.58 -8.51 17.32
CA PRO A 198 10.20 -7.84 18.56
C PRO A 198 10.48 -6.33 18.57
N ARG A 199 11.55 -5.90 17.90
CA ARG A 199 11.99 -4.50 17.85
C ARG A 199 10.91 -3.56 17.31
N ILE A 200 10.14 -4.01 16.31
CA ILE A 200 9.07 -3.23 15.67
C ILE A 200 7.66 -3.71 16.07
N GLY A 201 7.59 -4.60 17.07
CA GLY A 201 6.32 -5.09 17.63
C GLY A 201 5.62 -6.16 16.81
N ILE A 202 6.24 -6.73 15.79
CA ILE A 202 5.69 -7.87 15.03
C ILE A 202 5.81 -9.12 15.88
N ARG A 203 4.65 -9.76 16.16
CA ARG A 203 4.54 -11.01 16.91
C ARG A 203 3.56 -11.92 16.21
N ASP A 204 3.97 -13.17 16.02
CA ASP A 204 3.16 -14.26 15.44
C ASP A 204 2.48 -13.91 14.12
N MET A 205 3.12 -13.05 13.30
CA MET A 205 2.59 -12.60 12.02
C MET A 205 2.80 -13.68 10.97
N VAL A 206 1.73 -14.07 10.32
CA VAL A 206 1.78 -15.11 9.29
C VAL A 206 2.22 -14.50 7.96
N VAL A 207 3.23 -15.11 7.37
CA VAL A 207 3.69 -14.83 6.01
C VAL A 207 2.97 -15.76 5.04
N VAL A 208 2.40 -15.21 3.97
CA VAL A 208 1.70 -15.96 2.93
C VAL A 208 2.54 -16.15 1.69
N GLN A 209 2.23 -17.15 0.89
CA GLN A 209 2.87 -17.39 -0.40
C GLN A 209 2.40 -16.37 -1.44
N GLY A 210 3.34 -15.71 -2.14
CA GLY A 210 3.06 -14.73 -3.18
C GLY A 210 3.11 -13.28 -2.70
N THR A 211 3.55 -12.40 -3.60
CA THR A 211 3.80 -10.97 -3.33
C THR A 211 2.95 -10.05 -4.22
N ASN A 212 1.90 -10.57 -4.87
CA ASN A 212 0.95 -9.74 -5.58
C ASN A 212 0.12 -8.88 -4.61
N PRO A 213 -0.49 -7.77 -5.07
CA PRO A 213 -1.22 -6.85 -4.20
C PRO A 213 -2.29 -7.51 -3.33
N GLN A 214 -3.01 -8.51 -3.85
CA GLN A 214 -4.06 -9.23 -3.11
C GLN A 214 -3.50 -10.02 -1.92
N ASN A 215 -2.40 -10.75 -2.12
CA ASN A 215 -1.78 -11.51 -1.04
C ASN A 215 -1.24 -10.58 0.06
N LEU A 216 -0.72 -9.41 -0.31
CA LEU A 216 -0.24 -8.42 0.65
C LEU A 216 -1.35 -7.64 1.38
N MET A 217 -2.61 -7.85 1.03
CA MET A 217 -3.76 -7.35 1.80
C MET A 217 -4.07 -8.21 3.03
N VAL A 218 -3.58 -9.44 3.09
CA VAL A 218 -3.83 -10.36 4.22
C VAL A 218 -2.63 -10.51 5.15
N GLY A 219 -1.46 -9.95 4.77
CA GLY A 219 -0.24 -9.97 5.57
C GLY A 219 1.03 -9.90 4.72
N PRO A 220 2.21 -10.05 5.33
CA PRO A 220 3.47 -10.15 4.59
C PRO A 220 3.46 -11.32 3.61
N GLY A 221 4.01 -11.12 2.43
CA GLY A 221 4.05 -12.11 1.36
C GLY A 221 5.48 -12.56 1.06
N HIS A 222 5.65 -13.84 0.87
CA HIS A 222 6.91 -14.46 0.44
C HIS A 222 6.97 -14.53 -1.09
N ARG A 223 8.09 -14.15 -1.64
CA ARG A 223 8.31 -14.19 -3.10
C ARG A 223 8.57 -15.63 -3.56
N PRO A 224 7.78 -16.16 -4.52
CA PRO A 224 7.80 -17.58 -4.87
C PRO A 224 9.11 -18.10 -5.46
N ASP A 225 9.92 -17.25 -6.12
CA ASP A 225 11.23 -17.59 -6.67
C ASP A 225 12.38 -17.44 -5.66
N SER A 226 12.05 -17.26 -4.38
CA SER A 226 13.01 -17.23 -3.28
C SER A 226 12.82 -18.44 -2.36
N PRO A 227 13.89 -18.89 -1.64
CA PRO A 227 13.80 -19.99 -0.69
C PRO A 227 12.95 -19.61 0.52
N LEU A 228 12.43 -20.60 1.24
CA LEU A 228 11.73 -20.36 2.51
C LEU A 228 12.71 -19.95 3.63
N PRO A 229 12.22 -19.27 4.67
CA PRO A 229 13.05 -18.94 5.82
C PRO A 229 13.77 -20.17 6.42
N GLY A 230 15.09 -20.03 6.63
CA GLY A 230 15.98 -21.08 7.10
C GLY A 230 16.68 -21.88 6.02
N GLN A 231 16.28 -21.74 4.76
CA GLN A 231 16.91 -22.42 3.62
C GLN A 231 18.08 -21.60 3.06
N PRO A 232 19.00 -22.22 2.29
CA PRO A 232 20.12 -21.51 1.66
C PRO A 232 19.62 -20.56 0.57
N GLY A 233 20.32 -19.43 0.43
CA GLY A 233 20.00 -18.38 -0.52
C GLY A 233 19.34 -17.17 0.13
N VAL A 234 18.70 -16.32 -0.68
CA VAL A 234 18.12 -15.05 -0.26
C VAL A 234 16.59 -15.17 -0.21
N VAL A 235 16.06 -15.25 0.99
CA VAL A 235 14.61 -15.20 1.25
C VAL A 235 14.09 -13.78 1.04
N GLN A 236 13.01 -13.61 0.32
CA GLN A 236 12.42 -12.30 0.10
C GLN A 236 10.98 -12.25 0.64
N ILE A 237 10.76 -11.35 1.60
CA ILE A 237 9.45 -11.12 2.21
C ILE A 237 9.06 -9.67 2.01
N TYR A 238 7.90 -9.45 1.41
CA TYR A 238 7.33 -8.14 1.12
C TYR A 238 6.23 -7.84 2.12
N GLY A 239 6.12 -6.58 2.54
CA GLY A 239 5.05 -6.14 3.42
C GLY A 239 4.60 -4.73 3.11
N ARG A 240 3.31 -4.48 3.26
CA ARG A 240 2.74 -3.15 3.07
C ARG A 240 3.25 -2.18 4.12
N ARG A 241 3.43 -0.92 3.70
CA ARG A 241 3.91 0.15 4.57
C ARG A 241 2.80 0.86 5.33
N ALA A 242 1.68 1.16 4.67
CA ALA A 242 0.71 2.14 5.16
C ALA A 242 -0.72 1.63 5.24
N THR A 243 -1.05 0.50 4.63
CA THR A 243 -2.39 -0.06 4.53
C THR A 243 -2.42 -1.51 4.98
N PHE A 244 -3.60 -2.03 5.32
CA PHE A 244 -3.78 -3.43 5.73
C PHE A 244 -2.85 -3.82 6.89
N GLY A 245 -3.03 -3.15 8.04
CA GLY A 245 -2.22 -3.38 9.24
C GLY A 245 -0.80 -2.84 9.16
N ALA A 246 -0.38 -2.33 8.00
CA ALA A 246 0.96 -1.77 7.78
C ALA A 246 2.08 -2.64 8.39
N PRO A 247 2.17 -3.95 8.08
CA PRO A 247 3.05 -4.88 8.78
C PRO A 247 4.51 -4.44 8.75
N PHE A 248 4.95 -3.76 7.69
CA PHE A 248 6.30 -3.25 7.56
C PHE A 248 6.39 -1.73 7.62
N GLY A 249 5.38 -1.06 8.19
CA GLY A 249 5.36 0.39 8.36
C GLY A 249 6.51 0.94 9.20
N ARG A 250 7.00 0.14 10.15
CA ARG A 250 8.09 0.49 11.08
C ARG A 250 9.43 -0.19 10.73
N LEU A 251 9.58 -0.74 9.52
CA LEU A 251 10.78 -1.47 9.12
C LEU A 251 12.05 -0.61 9.21
N SER A 252 11.93 0.71 9.02
CA SER A 252 13.04 1.67 9.15
C SER A 252 13.58 1.85 10.58
N GLU A 253 12.88 1.33 11.59
CA GLU A 253 13.36 1.36 12.98
C GLU A 253 14.32 0.21 13.31
N LEU A 254 14.45 -0.77 12.42
CA LEU A 254 15.39 -1.88 12.58
C LEU A 254 16.83 -1.39 12.47
N ARG A 255 17.68 -1.96 13.29
CA ARG A 255 19.11 -1.63 13.38
C ARG A 255 19.95 -2.88 13.21
N PRO A 256 21.19 -2.75 12.73
CA PRO A 256 22.13 -3.86 12.74
C PRO A 256 22.23 -4.48 14.13
N GLY A 257 22.10 -5.81 14.18
CA GLY A 257 22.09 -6.57 15.44
C GLY A 257 20.70 -6.97 15.94
N ASP A 258 19.61 -6.38 15.45
CA ASP A 258 18.23 -6.79 15.82
C ASP A 258 17.95 -8.21 15.33
N ILE A 259 17.11 -8.92 16.07
CA ILE A 259 16.81 -10.33 15.82
C ILE A 259 15.44 -10.46 15.14
N ILE A 260 15.43 -11.28 14.09
CA ILE A 260 14.23 -11.72 13.37
C ILE A 260 14.12 -13.23 13.52
N THR A 261 12.95 -13.72 13.90
CA THR A 261 12.70 -15.15 14.01
C THR A 261 11.59 -15.56 13.07
N ALA A 262 11.81 -16.63 12.32
CA ALA A 262 10.83 -17.20 11.40
C ALA A 262 10.60 -18.69 11.75
N ILE A 263 9.34 -19.09 11.88
CA ILE A 263 8.91 -20.47 12.16
C ILE A 263 8.26 -21.02 10.90
N THR A 264 8.78 -22.13 10.39
CA THR A 264 8.28 -22.83 9.21
C THR A 264 8.02 -24.30 9.51
N GLY A 265 7.55 -25.06 8.55
CA GLY A 265 7.44 -26.53 8.67
C GLY A 265 8.77 -27.24 8.95
N GLN A 266 9.91 -26.58 8.70
CA GLN A 266 11.24 -27.11 9.00
C GLN A 266 11.76 -26.71 10.40
N GLY A 267 10.98 -25.91 11.16
CA GLY A 267 11.32 -25.42 12.49
C GLY A 267 11.66 -23.95 12.53
N THR A 268 12.25 -23.53 13.63
CA THR A 268 12.60 -22.12 13.89
C THR A 268 13.95 -21.76 13.28
N SER A 269 13.99 -20.63 12.60
CA SER A 269 15.19 -20.02 12.03
C SER A 269 15.37 -18.61 12.58
N THR A 270 16.58 -18.25 12.94
CA THR A 270 16.92 -16.95 13.52
C THR A 270 17.83 -16.19 12.59
N TYR A 271 17.52 -14.93 12.38
CA TYR A 271 18.29 -14.00 11.56
C TYR A 271 18.71 -12.80 12.40
N LYS A 272 19.82 -12.21 12.06
CA LYS A 272 20.34 -10.99 12.66
C LYS A 272 20.46 -9.92 11.58
N VAL A 273 19.83 -8.77 11.80
CA VAL A 273 19.91 -7.64 10.88
C VAL A 273 21.36 -7.24 10.67
N ALA A 274 21.79 -7.21 9.42
CA ALA A 274 23.11 -6.82 8.97
C ALA A 274 23.13 -5.38 8.47
N ALA A 275 22.16 -5.01 7.62
CA ALA A 275 22.05 -3.69 7.01
C ALA A 275 20.60 -3.31 6.76
N ALA A 276 20.37 -2.00 6.61
CA ALA A 276 19.08 -1.45 6.21
C ALA A 276 19.31 -0.20 5.37
N ALA A 277 18.69 -0.12 4.21
CA ALA A 277 18.86 0.99 3.27
C ALA A 277 17.67 1.15 2.33
N PHE A 278 17.57 2.33 1.72
CA PHE A 278 16.76 2.50 0.53
C PHE A 278 17.52 1.95 -0.68
N SER A 279 16.85 1.17 -1.50
CA SER A 279 17.44 0.59 -2.70
C SER A 279 16.38 0.49 -3.79
N ASP A 280 16.80 0.70 -5.00
CA ASP A 280 16.06 0.41 -6.23
C ASP A 280 16.47 -0.96 -6.81
N GLU A 281 17.49 -1.58 -6.25
CA GLU A 281 18.05 -2.84 -6.70
C GLU A 281 18.01 -3.90 -5.60
N ILE A 282 17.50 -5.08 -5.94
CA ILE A 282 17.46 -6.22 -5.01
C ILE A 282 18.88 -6.75 -4.83
N ILE A 283 19.38 -6.77 -3.59
CA ILE A 283 20.68 -7.35 -3.27
C ILE A 283 20.60 -8.86 -3.48
N LYS A 284 21.40 -9.35 -4.43
CA LYS A 284 21.61 -10.78 -4.66
C LYS A 284 22.97 -11.13 -4.07
N ASP A 285 22.98 -11.57 -2.82
CA ASP A 285 24.20 -12.01 -2.17
C ASP A 285 24.26 -13.55 -2.14
N PRO A 286 25.40 -14.16 -2.47
CA PRO A 286 25.61 -15.61 -2.39
C PRO A 286 25.77 -16.15 -0.96
N ALA A 287 25.49 -15.37 0.09
CA ALA A 287 25.55 -15.84 1.47
C ALA A 287 24.73 -17.12 1.68
N PRO A 288 25.17 -18.04 2.57
CA PRO A 288 24.54 -19.36 2.75
C PRO A 288 23.07 -19.28 3.19
N GLY A 289 22.65 -18.17 3.78
CA GLY A 289 21.26 -17.92 4.14
C GLY A 289 21.06 -16.45 4.53
N ARG A 290 20.17 -15.76 3.88
CA ARG A 290 19.88 -14.35 4.09
C ARG A 290 18.38 -14.06 3.94
N MET A 291 17.89 -13.07 4.65
CA MET A 291 16.50 -12.62 4.54
C MET A 291 16.47 -11.15 4.17
N LEU A 292 15.73 -10.82 3.12
CA LEU A 292 15.41 -9.47 2.72
C LEU A 292 13.94 -9.18 3.05
N LEU A 293 13.72 -8.17 3.90
CA LEU A 293 12.40 -7.61 4.15
C LEU A 293 12.24 -6.33 3.33
N LEU A 294 11.18 -6.23 2.53
CA LEU A 294 10.95 -5.12 1.62
C LEU A 294 9.62 -4.42 1.91
N THR A 295 9.65 -3.10 1.88
CA THR A 295 8.45 -2.25 1.97
C THR A 295 8.62 -1.00 1.11
N ALA A 296 7.53 -0.28 0.83
CA ALA A 296 7.58 0.96 0.04
C ALA A 296 8.38 2.06 0.75
N SER A 297 8.89 3.03 -0.02
CA SER A 297 9.38 4.29 0.52
C SER A 297 8.26 5.09 1.20
N SER A 298 8.63 6.13 1.98
CA SER A 298 7.66 6.97 2.71
C SER A 298 6.91 7.98 1.85
N ASP A 299 7.18 8.00 0.55
CA ASP A 299 6.57 8.95 -0.38
C ASP A 299 5.09 8.63 -0.63
N ALA A 300 4.31 9.67 -0.92
CA ALA A 300 2.89 9.52 -1.24
C ALA A 300 2.65 8.63 -2.49
N VAL A 301 3.60 8.67 -3.43
CA VAL A 301 3.68 7.75 -4.56
C VAL A 301 5.07 7.12 -4.52
N PRO A 302 5.20 5.89 -3.98
CA PRO A 302 6.50 5.26 -3.79
C PRO A 302 7.15 4.96 -5.14
N SER A 303 8.37 5.47 -5.32
CA SER A 303 9.20 5.24 -6.51
C SER A 303 10.30 4.21 -6.24
N TYR A 304 10.62 3.97 -4.99
CA TYR A 304 11.63 3.03 -4.53
C TYR A 304 11.16 2.32 -3.26
N TYR A 305 11.84 1.29 -2.86
CA TYR A 305 11.52 0.51 -1.67
C TYR A 305 12.64 0.60 -0.62
N TYR A 306 12.23 0.41 0.63
CA TYR A 306 13.13 0.25 1.76
C TYR A 306 13.34 -1.24 2.00
N GLN A 307 14.60 -1.64 2.16
CA GLN A 307 14.96 -3.03 2.41
C GLN A 307 15.78 -3.16 3.69
N VAL A 308 15.54 -4.27 4.38
CA VAL A 308 16.35 -4.71 5.52
C VAL A 308 16.93 -6.06 5.18
N ASP A 309 18.23 -6.17 5.31
CA ASP A 309 19.02 -7.35 5.07
C ASP A 309 19.42 -7.99 6.40
N ALA A 310 19.17 -9.28 6.56
CA ALA A 310 19.44 -10.02 7.78
C ALA A 310 20.10 -11.37 7.46
N ASP A 311 21.22 -11.66 8.12
CA ASP A 311 21.98 -12.89 7.97
C ASP A 311 21.41 -14.02 8.84
N LEU A 312 21.34 -15.22 8.28
CA LEU A 312 20.91 -16.42 8.99
C LEU A 312 21.96 -16.81 10.03
N THR A 313 21.57 -16.86 11.30
CA THR A 313 22.45 -17.24 12.41
C THR A 313 22.21 -18.66 12.93
N SER A 314 21.05 -19.24 12.60
CA SER A 314 20.75 -20.64 12.88
C SER A 314 21.29 -21.58 11.79
N SER A 315 21.22 -22.90 12.03
CA SER A 315 21.64 -23.89 11.02
C SER A 315 20.78 -23.80 9.77
N VAL A 316 21.43 -23.91 8.61
CA VAL A 316 20.79 -23.95 7.29
C VAL A 316 19.95 -25.21 7.15
N ARG A 317 18.73 -25.10 6.65
CA ARG A 317 17.78 -26.20 6.38
C ARG A 317 17.84 -26.61 4.90
N PRO A 318 17.57 -27.86 4.57
CA PRO A 318 17.55 -28.29 3.17
C PRO A 318 16.44 -27.58 2.39
N SER A 319 16.74 -27.16 1.15
CA SER A 319 15.75 -26.55 0.25
C SER A 319 15.27 -27.58 -0.77
N PRO A 320 13.95 -27.77 -0.95
CA PRO A 320 13.41 -28.61 -2.01
C PRO A 320 13.38 -27.90 -3.39
N GLY A 321 13.88 -26.69 -3.47
CA GLY A 321 13.88 -25.85 -4.66
C GLY A 321 12.97 -24.64 -4.55
N VAL A 322 13.04 -23.78 -5.55
CA VAL A 322 12.27 -22.53 -5.68
C VAL A 322 11.46 -22.54 -6.97
N ALA A 323 10.45 -21.67 -7.09
CA ALA A 323 9.74 -21.51 -8.36
C ALA A 323 10.70 -20.94 -9.42
N THR A 324 10.58 -21.41 -10.65
CA THR A 324 11.45 -21.01 -11.76
C THR A 324 11.00 -19.70 -12.40
N SER A 325 9.76 -19.29 -12.17
CA SER A 325 9.17 -18.06 -12.73
C SER A 325 8.17 -17.43 -11.76
N ILE A 326 8.05 -16.12 -11.85
CA ILE A 326 7.07 -15.31 -11.11
C ILE A 326 6.30 -14.44 -12.10
N TYR A 327 5.10 -14.02 -11.71
CA TYR A 327 4.34 -13.03 -12.47
C TYR A 327 4.91 -11.62 -12.23
N SER A 328 4.74 -10.73 -13.22
CA SER A 328 5.17 -9.33 -13.09
C SER A 328 4.52 -8.60 -11.92
N SER A 329 3.30 -8.97 -11.54
CA SER A 329 2.59 -8.43 -10.36
C SER A 329 3.24 -8.81 -9.01
N GLN A 330 4.20 -9.72 -9.00
CA GLN A 330 4.94 -10.14 -7.79
C GLN A 330 6.28 -9.42 -7.62
N LEU A 331 6.63 -8.52 -8.54
CA LEU A 331 7.82 -7.66 -8.41
C LEU A 331 7.60 -6.55 -7.38
N PRO A 332 8.65 -5.97 -6.78
CA PRO A 332 8.51 -4.84 -5.86
C PRO A 332 7.83 -3.66 -6.54
N LEU A 333 6.90 -3.00 -5.85
CA LEU A 333 6.10 -1.87 -6.33
C LEU A 333 5.24 -2.17 -7.57
N ALA A 334 5.07 -3.45 -7.91
CA ALA A 334 4.19 -3.84 -9.01
C ALA A 334 2.71 -3.65 -8.64
N ASN A 335 1.92 -3.35 -9.64
CA ASN A 335 0.47 -3.36 -9.58
C ASN A 335 -0.09 -4.59 -10.32
N ASP A 336 -1.32 -4.96 -9.98
CA ASP A 336 -2.03 -6.07 -10.62
C ASP A 336 -3.32 -5.55 -11.25
N THR A 337 -3.39 -5.54 -12.57
CA THR A 337 -4.54 -5.07 -13.33
C THR A 337 -5.63 -6.13 -13.53
N THR A 338 -5.43 -7.36 -13.04
CA THR A 338 -6.40 -8.46 -13.18
C THR A 338 -7.75 -8.10 -12.53
N ASN A 339 -7.74 -7.31 -11.48
CA ASN A 339 -8.94 -6.85 -10.77
C ASN A 339 -9.67 -5.68 -11.42
N LEU A 340 -9.13 -5.09 -12.50
CA LEU A 340 -9.74 -3.93 -13.15
C LEU A 340 -11.15 -4.27 -13.68
N ALA A 341 -11.32 -5.43 -14.29
CA ALA A 341 -12.62 -5.88 -14.80
C ALA A 341 -13.66 -6.00 -13.68
N MET A 342 -13.27 -6.57 -12.53
CA MET A 342 -14.15 -6.68 -11.36
C MET A 342 -14.45 -5.33 -10.74
N ALA A 343 -13.48 -4.41 -10.65
CA ALA A 343 -13.71 -3.05 -10.21
C ALA A 343 -14.72 -2.31 -11.11
N MET A 344 -14.65 -2.51 -12.43
CA MET A 344 -15.63 -1.99 -13.39
C MET A 344 -17.04 -2.57 -13.17
N VAL A 345 -17.15 -3.88 -12.95
CA VAL A 345 -18.44 -4.53 -12.66
C VAL A 345 -19.06 -3.97 -11.38
N TRP A 346 -18.29 -3.82 -10.30
CA TRP A 346 -18.81 -3.27 -9.04
C TRP A 346 -19.15 -1.78 -9.16
N SER A 347 -18.41 -1.00 -9.95
CA SER A 347 -18.77 0.40 -10.22
C SER A 347 -20.07 0.54 -11.01
N LEU A 348 -20.31 -0.32 -12.01
CA LEU A 348 -21.58 -0.39 -12.73
C LEU A 348 -22.73 -0.82 -11.82
N ALA A 349 -22.50 -1.79 -10.94
CA ALA A 349 -23.49 -2.21 -9.95
C ALA A 349 -23.87 -1.07 -9.02
N LEU A 350 -22.90 -0.29 -8.54
CA LEU A 350 -23.13 0.89 -7.71
C LEU A 350 -23.96 1.95 -8.46
N ALA A 351 -23.61 2.23 -9.72
CA ALA A 351 -24.37 3.16 -10.56
C ALA A 351 -25.80 2.69 -10.79
N LEU A 352 -26.01 1.39 -10.99
CA LEU A 352 -27.35 0.80 -11.15
C LEU A 352 -28.18 0.95 -9.87
N ILE A 353 -27.59 0.67 -8.69
CA ILE A 353 -28.26 0.85 -7.40
C ILE A 353 -28.64 2.31 -7.19
N ALA A 354 -27.77 3.26 -7.52
CA ALA A 354 -28.06 4.68 -7.44
C ALA A 354 -29.22 5.08 -8.38
N ALA A 355 -29.23 4.56 -9.62
CA ALA A 355 -30.31 4.79 -10.57
C ALA A 355 -31.65 4.21 -10.10
N ILE A 356 -31.68 2.97 -9.63
CA ILE A 356 -32.88 2.33 -9.08
C ILE A 356 -33.35 3.07 -7.84
N GLY A 357 -32.44 3.46 -6.95
CA GLY A 357 -32.74 4.20 -5.73
C GLY A 357 -33.38 5.57 -6.01
N THR A 358 -32.88 6.30 -7.02
CA THR A 358 -33.48 7.58 -7.43
C THR A 358 -34.89 7.41 -8.00
N VAL A 359 -35.12 6.38 -8.83
CA VAL A 359 -36.46 6.07 -9.37
C VAL A 359 -37.41 5.62 -8.26
N ALA A 360 -36.95 4.77 -7.35
CA ALA A 360 -37.74 4.29 -6.23
C ALA A 360 -38.15 5.44 -5.29
N ALA A 361 -37.20 6.32 -4.97
CA ALA A 361 -37.47 7.52 -4.14
C ALA A 361 -38.48 8.48 -4.81
N ALA A 362 -38.45 8.61 -6.13
CA ALA A 362 -39.36 9.45 -6.89
C ALA A 362 -40.76 8.84 -7.04
N ARG A 363 -40.86 7.49 -7.09
CA ARG A 363 -42.12 6.78 -7.37
C ARG A 363 -42.88 6.34 -6.11
N TRP A 364 -42.15 6.02 -5.02
CA TRP A 364 -42.77 5.47 -3.81
C TRP A 364 -42.61 6.42 -2.63
N SER A 365 -41.51 6.23 -1.88
CA SER A 365 -41.21 6.99 -0.69
C SER A 365 -39.70 7.10 -0.56
N PRO A 366 -39.13 8.29 -0.35
CA PRO A 366 -37.70 8.45 -0.20
C PRO A 366 -37.15 7.62 0.99
N TRP A 367 -37.89 7.54 2.08
CA TRP A 367 -37.49 6.79 3.26
C TRP A 367 -37.37 5.28 3.03
N ALA A 368 -38.40 4.69 2.39
CA ALA A 368 -38.36 3.26 2.05
C ALA A 368 -37.24 2.92 1.04
N ALA A 369 -37.03 3.80 0.05
CA ALA A 369 -35.94 3.64 -0.90
C ALA A 369 -34.56 3.68 -0.22
N TYR A 370 -34.35 4.62 0.70
CA TYR A 370 -33.07 4.66 1.45
C TYR A 370 -32.86 3.42 2.33
N LEU A 371 -33.91 2.98 3.05
CA LEU A 371 -33.81 1.80 3.91
C LEU A 371 -33.43 0.54 3.14
N ALA A 372 -33.91 0.38 1.91
CA ALA A 372 -33.59 -0.77 1.06
C ALA A 372 -32.26 -0.63 0.32
N MET A 373 -31.94 0.55 -0.22
CA MET A 373 -30.81 0.74 -1.14
C MET A 373 -29.49 1.02 -0.41
N VAL A 374 -29.49 1.66 0.77
CA VAL A 374 -28.27 2.01 1.49
C VAL A 374 -27.47 0.77 1.93
N PRO A 375 -28.05 -0.27 2.56
CA PRO A 375 -27.30 -1.48 2.89
C PRO A 375 -26.72 -2.17 1.67
N LEU A 376 -27.47 -2.22 0.57
CA LEU A 376 -27.01 -2.80 -0.69
C LEU A 376 -25.86 -1.99 -1.30
N ALA A 377 -25.96 -0.65 -1.29
CA ALA A 377 -24.91 0.24 -1.76
C ALA A 377 -23.62 0.09 -0.93
N ILE A 378 -23.73 -0.05 0.40
CA ILE A 378 -22.58 -0.30 1.28
C ILE A 378 -21.91 -1.62 0.93
N ALA A 379 -22.67 -2.69 0.70
CA ALA A 379 -22.10 -3.99 0.35
C ALA A 379 -21.38 -3.96 -1.00
N VAL A 380 -21.94 -3.29 -2.01
CA VAL A 380 -21.31 -3.12 -3.32
C VAL A 380 -20.10 -2.21 -3.23
N LEU A 381 -20.18 -1.14 -2.44
CA LEU A 381 -19.07 -0.21 -2.23
C LEU A 381 -17.87 -0.90 -1.53
N TRP A 382 -18.15 -1.80 -0.58
CA TRP A 382 -17.10 -2.62 0.05
C TRP A 382 -16.34 -3.45 -0.98
N ASN A 383 -17.06 -4.19 -1.82
CA ASN A 383 -16.44 -4.98 -2.89
C ASN A 383 -15.68 -4.10 -3.90
N LEU A 384 -16.22 -2.93 -4.24
CA LEU A 384 -15.53 -1.97 -5.10
C LEU A 384 -14.20 -1.52 -4.48
N TYR A 385 -14.21 -1.14 -3.19
CA TYR A 385 -13.01 -0.69 -2.48
C TYR A 385 -11.94 -1.79 -2.37
N GLU A 386 -12.34 -3.03 -2.12
CA GLU A 386 -11.43 -4.18 -2.09
C GLU A 386 -10.73 -4.39 -3.45
N ASN A 387 -11.50 -4.33 -4.54
CA ASN A 387 -10.92 -4.45 -5.88
C ASN A 387 -10.06 -3.24 -6.27
N LEU A 388 -10.43 -2.02 -5.87
CA LEU A 388 -9.60 -0.83 -6.09
C LEU A 388 -8.31 -0.87 -5.28
N ALA A 389 -8.34 -1.37 -4.04
CA ALA A 389 -7.16 -1.53 -3.21
C ALA A 389 -6.17 -2.55 -3.78
N ALA A 390 -6.68 -3.58 -4.48
CA ALA A 390 -5.86 -4.57 -5.17
C ALA A 390 -5.15 -4.01 -6.43
N LEU A 391 -5.60 -2.86 -6.96
CA LEU A 391 -4.94 -2.18 -8.08
C LEU A 391 -3.78 -1.27 -7.64
N LEU A 392 -3.66 -0.99 -6.33
CA LEU A 392 -2.55 -0.21 -5.80
C LEU A 392 -1.24 -1.00 -5.84
N PRO A 393 -0.08 -0.32 -5.89
CA PRO A 393 1.21 -0.98 -5.78
C PRO A 393 1.27 -1.90 -4.55
N ASN A 394 1.88 -3.05 -4.73
CA ASN A 394 1.83 -4.13 -3.73
C ASN A 394 2.45 -3.78 -2.36
N LEU A 395 3.42 -2.88 -2.30
CA LEU A 395 4.11 -2.48 -1.07
C LEU A 395 3.50 -1.25 -0.37
N TYR A 396 2.49 -0.61 -0.97
CA TYR A 396 1.88 0.63 -0.47
C TYR A 396 1.08 0.49 0.82
#